data_c1613c994938a9dbf034db7147e9079a
#
_entry.id   c1613c994938a9dbf034db7147e9079a
#
_cell.length_a   1.000
_cell.length_b   1.000
_cell.length_c   1.000
_cell.angle_alpha   90.00
_cell.angle_beta   90.00
_cell.angle_gamma   90.00
#
_symmetry.space_group_name_H-M   'P 1'
#
loop_
_entity.id
_entity.type
_entity.pdbx_description
1 polymer ?
#
loop_
_entity_poly.entity_id
_entity_poly.type
_entity_poly.pdbx_seq_one_letter_code
_entity_poly.pdbx_strand_id
1 'polypeptide(L)'
;EGLPNGFPIPAACGMEHYKCGPHLDEYLGEFRRVTDNYDCMTVGEAPMMTPKLALRFIKEGASQKLNMMFNFQHMEADCFMIGWVPAPFNLRKLKRVYNNWQTKLYGIAWNANYIENHDQPRIISRYGSEKYRVESGKMLATMYICQSGTPFIYQGQEIGMLNIKLPEIDMYADVQTRDTYKLFRKLLFPHGVTMKIANRASRDNARTPVQWSAGKNAGFTTAEKPWFYINPNYTDINVEAAEKDENSILNYYRKLLKFRKENEVCIYGDFKLHYKSSRKLFVYERNYEGKRMLVINSFCEQPVYFSAPQGFDLSKGKLVLSNYDVTDNSLNSFMTKPYETRVYLFD
;
A
#
# COMPACT_ATOMS: atom_id res chain seq x y z
N GLU A 1 16.15 2.82 30.88
CA GLU A 1 16.42 1.65 31.71
C GLU A 1 15.73 1.84 33.09
N GLY A 2 15.12 0.77 33.61
CA GLY A 2 14.50 0.81 34.92
C GLY A 2 13.07 1.40 34.99
N LEU A 3 12.49 1.82 33.89
CA LEU A 3 11.10 2.24 33.86
C LEU A 3 10.16 1.02 33.85
N PRO A 4 9.03 1.07 34.57
CA PRO A 4 8.08 -0.03 34.59
C PRO A 4 7.44 -0.22 33.20
N ASN A 5 7.21 -1.46 32.84
CA ASN A 5 6.48 -1.82 31.62
C ASN A 5 4.99 -1.95 31.93
N GLY A 6 4.17 -1.02 31.46
CA GLY A 6 2.72 -1.06 31.60
C GLY A 6 2.01 -2.05 30.67
N PHE A 7 2.71 -2.57 29.67
CA PHE A 7 2.16 -3.54 28.71
C PHE A 7 2.45 -4.98 29.12
N PRO A 8 1.44 -5.86 29.19
CA PRO A 8 1.62 -7.25 29.60
C PRO A 8 2.29 -8.13 28.53
N ILE A 9 2.55 -7.63 27.34
CA ILE A 9 3.09 -8.36 26.20
C ILE A 9 4.57 -8.00 26.04
N PRO A 10 5.52 -8.97 26.10
CA PRO A 10 6.94 -8.69 25.93
C PRO A 10 7.32 -7.95 24.64
N ALA A 11 6.59 -8.19 23.54
CA ALA A 11 6.82 -7.53 22.25
C ALA A 11 6.45 -6.03 22.25
N ALA A 12 5.72 -5.57 23.24
CA ALA A 12 5.31 -4.17 23.40
C ALA A 12 5.98 -3.50 24.62
N CYS A 13 7.05 -4.10 25.13
CA CYS A 13 7.76 -3.63 26.32
C CYS A 13 8.26 -2.20 26.15
N GLY A 14 7.90 -1.34 27.08
CA GLY A 14 8.28 0.08 27.08
C GLY A 14 7.57 0.96 26.04
N MET A 15 6.56 0.46 25.34
CA MET A 15 5.86 1.21 24.28
C MET A 15 5.27 2.53 24.79
N GLU A 16 4.79 2.57 26.01
CA GLU A 16 4.28 3.75 26.68
C GLU A 16 5.31 4.88 26.84
N HIS A 17 6.60 4.57 26.77
CA HIS A 17 7.68 5.52 26.93
C HIS A 17 8.18 6.11 25.62
N TYR A 18 7.98 5.43 24.49
CA TYR A 18 8.46 5.91 23.20
C TYR A 18 7.35 6.18 22.16
N LYS A 19 6.10 5.84 22.48
CA LYS A 19 4.96 6.16 21.61
C LYS A 19 4.14 7.31 22.19
N CYS A 20 4.08 8.44 21.49
CA CYS A 20 3.29 9.62 21.88
C CYS A 20 3.59 10.07 23.32
N GLY A 21 4.88 10.13 23.67
CA GLY A 21 5.32 10.62 24.99
C GLY A 21 4.83 12.03 25.32
N PRO A 22 4.92 12.46 26.60
CA PRO A 22 4.31 13.70 27.08
C PRO A 22 4.85 14.96 26.42
N HIS A 23 6.10 14.96 25.97
CA HIS A 23 6.77 16.10 25.32
C HIS A 23 6.77 16.07 23.80
N LEU A 24 6.13 15.06 23.16
CA LEU A 24 6.14 14.93 21.71
C LEU A 24 5.53 16.15 20.99
N ASP A 25 4.47 16.72 21.52
CA ASP A 25 3.84 17.94 20.95
C ASP A 25 4.78 19.15 21.02
N GLU A 26 5.56 19.26 22.08
CA GLU A 26 6.56 20.33 22.27
C GLU A 26 7.68 20.17 21.24
N TYR A 27 8.30 18.99 21.15
CA TYR A 27 9.38 18.72 20.19
C TYR A 27 8.96 18.87 18.74
N LEU A 28 7.79 18.36 18.37
CA LEU A 28 7.25 18.56 17.03
C LEU A 28 6.85 20.02 16.78
N GLY A 29 6.47 20.77 17.81
CA GLY A 29 6.27 22.22 17.73
C GLY A 29 7.56 22.99 17.47
N GLU A 30 8.67 22.59 18.09
CA GLU A 30 10.00 23.16 17.82
C GLU A 30 10.47 22.81 16.41
N PHE A 31 10.33 21.55 16.02
CA PHE A 31 10.61 21.11 14.66
C PHE A 31 9.82 21.91 13.63
N ARG A 32 8.52 22.14 13.85
CA ARG A 32 7.68 22.92 12.96
C ARG A 32 8.15 24.37 12.84
N ARG A 33 8.54 25.04 13.93
CA ARG A 33 9.09 26.40 13.88
C ARG A 33 10.35 26.53 13.03
N VAL A 34 11.16 25.47 12.97
CA VAL A 34 12.34 25.43 12.09
C VAL A 34 11.90 25.21 10.64
N THR A 35 11.04 24.23 10.37
CA THR A 35 10.63 23.87 9.00
C THR A 35 9.79 24.94 8.32
N ASP A 36 9.06 25.77 9.08
CA ASP A 36 8.28 26.89 8.55
C ASP A 36 9.14 28.00 7.90
N ASN A 37 10.46 28.00 8.15
CA ASN A 37 11.37 28.93 7.49
C ASN A 37 11.83 28.42 6.08
N TYR A 38 11.37 27.24 5.66
CA TYR A 38 11.79 26.61 4.41
C TYR A 38 10.56 26.18 3.60
N ASP A 39 10.68 26.24 2.28
CA ASP A 39 9.68 25.65 1.39
C ASP A 39 9.86 24.11 1.36
N CYS A 40 9.34 23.46 2.39
CA CYS A 40 9.47 22.03 2.56
C CYS A 40 8.17 21.37 3.05
N MET A 41 8.04 20.08 2.73
CA MET A 41 6.94 19.23 3.18
C MET A 41 7.47 18.25 4.22
N THR A 42 6.71 18.07 5.31
CA THR A 42 7.05 17.16 6.39
C THR A 42 6.09 15.99 6.45
N VAL A 43 6.64 14.77 6.54
CA VAL A 43 5.86 13.53 6.64
C VAL A 43 6.33 12.74 7.85
N GLY A 44 5.42 12.45 8.78
CA GLY A 44 5.71 11.61 9.94
C GLY A 44 5.49 10.13 9.65
N GLU A 45 6.34 9.28 10.20
CA GLU A 45 6.09 7.85 10.26
C GLU A 45 5.62 7.46 11.66
N ALA A 46 4.44 6.83 11.76
CA ALA A 46 3.89 6.51 13.06
C ALA A 46 3.10 5.18 13.03
N PRO A 47 3.70 4.10 13.50
CA PRO A 47 2.99 2.83 13.67
C PRO A 47 1.89 2.96 14.73
N MET A 48 0.85 2.14 14.60
CA MET A 48 -0.29 2.07 15.54
C MET A 48 -1.09 3.38 15.70
N MET A 49 -0.98 4.32 14.75
CA MET A 49 -1.79 5.54 14.75
C MET A 49 -3.23 5.27 14.33
N THR A 50 -4.15 6.00 14.96
CA THR A 50 -5.55 6.11 14.53
C THR A 50 -5.78 7.49 13.92
N PRO A 51 -6.82 7.70 13.08
CA PRO A 51 -7.13 9.03 12.55
C PRO A 51 -7.30 10.08 13.65
N LYS A 52 -7.97 9.73 14.77
CA LYS A 52 -8.15 10.63 15.90
C LYS A 52 -6.83 11.09 16.52
N LEU A 53 -5.88 10.17 16.69
CA LEU A 53 -4.58 10.47 17.26
C LEU A 53 -3.70 11.25 16.28
N ALA A 54 -3.73 10.88 15.00
CA ALA A 54 -2.97 11.55 13.94
C ALA A 54 -3.37 13.04 13.81
N LEU A 55 -4.65 13.38 13.98
CA LEU A 55 -5.14 14.76 13.93
C LEU A 55 -4.50 15.70 14.96
N ARG A 56 -3.88 15.19 16.06
CA ARG A 56 -3.07 16.01 16.96
C ARG A 56 -1.89 16.68 16.24
N PHE A 57 -1.37 16.01 15.21
CA PHE A 57 -0.12 16.39 14.57
C PHE A 57 -0.31 16.96 13.17
N ILE A 58 -1.32 16.46 12.42
CA ILE A 58 -1.51 16.79 11.01
C ILE A 58 -2.77 17.60 10.68
N LYS A 59 -3.58 17.96 11.70
CA LYS A 59 -4.76 18.82 11.47
C LYS A 59 -4.30 20.16 10.93
N GLU A 60 -4.85 20.58 9.79
CA GLU A 60 -4.55 21.86 9.17
C GLU A 60 -4.89 23.04 10.09
N GLY A 61 -4.09 24.11 9.99
CA GLY A 61 -4.21 25.33 10.80
C GLY A 61 -3.03 25.60 11.72
N ALA A 62 -3.15 26.57 12.61
CA ALA A 62 -2.06 27.11 13.44
C ALA A 62 -1.40 26.07 14.38
N SER A 63 -2.08 24.98 14.69
CA SER A 63 -1.55 23.90 15.55
C SER A 63 -0.91 22.74 14.79
N GLN A 64 -0.85 22.81 13.46
CA GLN A 64 -0.26 21.75 12.63
C GLN A 64 1.23 21.56 12.95
N LYS A 65 1.63 20.33 13.16
CA LYS A 65 3.04 19.96 13.44
C LYS A 65 3.74 19.35 12.20
N LEU A 66 3.00 18.53 11.47
CA LEU A 66 3.46 17.84 10.25
C LEU A 66 2.43 18.05 9.14
N ASN A 67 2.86 18.06 7.88
CA ASN A 67 1.92 18.20 6.77
C ASN A 67 1.06 16.95 6.59
N MET A 68 1.63 15.75 6.79
CA MET A 68 0.93 14.46 6.68
C MET A 68 1.63 13.38 7.49
N MET A 69 1.03 12.21 7.57
CA MET A 69 1.57 11.08 8.34
C MET A 69 1.24 9.75 7.67
N PHE A 70 2.25 8.87 7.60
CA PHE A 70 2.04 7.48 7.22
C PHE A 70 1.34 6.71 8.34
N ASN A 71 0.26 6.01 8.00
CA ASN A 71 -0.37 5.05 8.89
C ASN A 71 -0.02 3.62 8.46
N PHE A 72 -0.07 2.66 9.39
CA PHE A 72 0.26 1.26 9.12
C PHE A 72 -0.95 0.32 9.18
N GLN A 73 -2.13 0.81 9.54
CA GLN A 73 -3.30 -0.03 9.78
C GLN A 73 -3.74 -0.83 8.54
N HIS A 74 -3.56 -0.25 7.33
CA HIS A 74 -3.87 -0.94 6.08
C HIS A 74 -2.88 -2.08 5.76
N MET A 75 -1.64 -1.99 6.29
CA MET A 75 -0.62 -3.03 6.15
C MET A 75 -0.86 -4.24 7.05
N GLU A 76 -1.87 -4.20 7.92
CA GLU A 76 -2.23 -5.28 8.82
C GLU A 76 -3.36 -6.18 8.29
N ALA A 77 -3.77 -6.04 7.04
CA ALA A 77 -4.91 -6.78 6.49
C ALA A 77 -4.65 -8.28 6.28
N ASP A 78 -3.39 -8.71 6.34
CA ASP A 78 -2.94 -10.10 6.16
C ASP A 78 -2.05 -10.61 7.30
N CYS A 79 -2.13 -10.00 8.48
CA CYS A 79 -1.31 -10.39 9.62
C CYS A 79 -2.00 -10.14 10.96
N PHE A 80 -1.45 -10.80 11.99
CA PHE A 80 -1.67 -10.52 13.40
C PHE A 80 -0.42 -9.89 14.01
N MET A 81 -0.55 -9.24 15.17
CA MET A 81 0.56 -8.72 15.97
C MET A 81 1.59 -7.91 15.16
N ILE A 82 1.13 -6.85 14.49
CA ILE A 82 1.99 -5.87 13.80
C ILE A 82 2.90 -6.52 12.72
N GLY A 83 2.34 -7.44 11.92
CA GLY A 83 3.06 -8.05 10.78
C GLY A 83 3.88 -9.30 11.10
N TRP A 84 3.99 -9.71 12.37
CA TRP A 84 4.86 -10.81 12.78
C TRP A 84 4.27 -12.19 12.49
N VAL A 85 2.94 -12.32 12.55
CA VAL A 85 2.25 -13.58 12.30
C VAL A 85 1.38 -13.43 11.06
N PRO A 86 1.73 -14.08 9.94
CA PRO A 86 0.91 -14.06 8.73
C PRO A 86 -0.50 -14.61 8.98
N ALA A 87 -1.49 -13.95 8.40
CA ALA A 87 -2.88 -14.38 8.39
C ALA A 87 -3.42 -14.34 6.95
N PRO A 88 -4.54 -15.00 6.66
CA PRO A 88 -5.22 -14.84 5.39
C PRO A 88 -5.60 -13.36 5.16
N PHE A 89 -5.40 -12.90 3.92
CA PHE A 89 -5.77 -11.53 3.54
C PHE A 89 -7.26 -11.24 3.78
N ASN A 90 -7.54 -10.14 4.45
CA ASN A 90 -8.88 -9.71 4.82
C ASN A 90 -9.26 -8.37 4.17
N LEU A 91 -9.88 -8.43 2.99
CA LEU A 91 -10.31 -7.25 2.26
C LEU A 91 -11.27 -6.35 3.04
N ARG A 92 -12.14 -6.92 3.91
CA ARG A 92 -13.06 -6.11 4.74
C ARG A 92 -12.30 -5.29 5.78
N LYS A 93 -11.20 -5.85 6.35
CA LYS A 93 -10.32 -5.10 7.26
C LYS A 93 -9.65 -3.95 6.49
N LEU A 94 -9.09 -4.23 5.32
CA LEU A 94 -8.47 -3.22 4.45
C LEU A 94 -9.43 -2.07 4.13
N LYS A 95 -10.63 -2.39 3.62
CA LYS A 95 -11.65 -1.40 3.27
C LYS A 95 -12.09 -0.54 4.45
N ARG A 96 -12.22 -1.14 5.64
CA ARG A 96 -12.56 -0.40 6.87
C ARG A 96 -11.49 0.62 7.22
N VAL A 97 -10.22 0.26 7.08
CA VAL A 97 -9.10 1.16 7.35
C VAL A 97 -9.14 2.34 6.38
N TYR A 98 -9.19 2.08 5.07
CA TYR A 98 -9.26 3.15 4.08
C TYR A 98 -10.49 4.06 4.29
N ASN A 99 -11.67 3.47 4.48
CA ASN A 99 -12.87 4.26 4.77
C ASN A 99 -12.69 5.16 6.00
N ASN A 100 -12.11 4.63 7.08
CA ASN A 100 -11.91 5.37 8.32
C ASN A 100 -10.93 6.54 8.15
N TRP A 101 -9.81 6.33 7.45
CA TRP A 101 -8.83 7.38 7.21
C TRP A 101 -9.34 8.41 6.21
N GLN A 102 -9.88 7.99 5.08
CA GLN A 102 -10.38 8.88 4.04
C GLN A 102 -11.53 9.77 4.55
N THR A 103 -12.47 9.21 5.31
CA THR A 103 -13.62 10.00 5.79
C THR A 103 -13.30 10.90 6.98
N LYS A 104 -12.39 10.47 7.88
CA LYS A 104 -12.08 11.27 9.08
C LYS A 104 -11.07 12.37 8.85
N LEU A 105 -10.26 12.30 7.82
CA LEU A 105 -9.32 13.33 7.46
C LEU A 105 -9.87 14.31 6.41
N TYR A 106 -10.94 13.94 5.71
CA TYR A 106 -11.51 14.74 4.64
C TYR A 106 -11.83 16.17 5.09
N GLY A 107 -11.27 17.16 4.38
CA GLY A 107 -11.44 18.59 4.66
C GLY A 107 -10.74 19.13 5.91
N ILE A 108 -9.98 18.31 6.64
CA ILE A 108 -9.31 18.73 7.90
C ILE A 108 -7.84 18.34 8.00
N ALA A 109 -7.39 17.39 7.21
CA ALA A 109 -5.98 16.98 7.16
C ALA A 109 -5.69 16.20 5.87
N TRP A 110 -4.43 16.12 5.50
CA TRP A 110 -3.99 15.47 4.27
C TRP A 110 -3.45 14.05 4.51
N ASN A 111 -3.88 13.08 3.68
CA ASN A 111 -3.42 11.70 3.77
C ASN A 111 -2.07 11.48 3.06
N ALA A 112 -1.20 10.67 3.64
CA ALA A 112 -0.08 10.04 2.96
C ALA A 112 -0.47 8.60 2.59
N ASN A 113 -0.72 8.36 1.31
CA ASN A 113 -1.18 7.05 0.81
C ASN A 113 -0.01 6.25 0.26
N TYR A 114 0.17 5.02 0.74
CA TYR A 114 1.18 4.08 0.24
C TYR A 114 0.68 2.65 0.37
N ILE A 115 1.31 1.71 -0.33
CA ILE A 115 1.04 0.28 -0.22
C ILE A 115 2.33 -0.55 -0.13
N GLU A 116 3.48 0.06 -0.35
CA GLU A 116 4.80 -0.52 -0.14
C GLU A 116 5.74 0.50 0.51
N ASN A 117 6.72 0.02 1.26
CA ASN A 117 7.87 0.77 1.73
C ASN A 117 9.05 -0.20 2.01
N HIS A 118 10.18 0.34 2.48
CA HIS A 118 11.40 -0.43 2.78
C HIS A 118 11.26 -1.41 3.97
N ASP A 119 10.17 -1.34 4.72
CA ASP A 119 9.89 -2.18 5.89
C ASP A 119 8.72 -3.15 5.67
N GLN A 120 8.16 -3.21 4.46
CA GLN A 120 7.03 -4.07 4.13
C GLN A 120 7.34 -4.96 2.92
N PRO A 121 6.96 -6.24 2.94
CA PRO A 121 7.07 -7.10 1.76
C PRO A 121 6.29 -6.55 0.57
N ARG A 122 6.65 -6.97 -0.64
CA ARG A 122 6.05 -6.52 -1.90
C ARG A 122 4.56 -6.78 -1.94
N ILE A 123 3.79 -5.77 -2.32
CA ILE A 123 2.32 -5.79 -2.17
C ILE A 123 1.63 -6.82 -3.07
N ILE A 124 2.15 -7.06 -4.27
CA ILE A 124 1.61 -8.09 -5.17
C ILE A 124 1.70 -9.47 -4.53
N SER A 125 2.82 -9.78 -3.87
CA SER A 125 3.01 -11.04 -3.14
C SER A 125 2.18 -11.14 -1.85
N ARG A 126 1.60 -10.03 -1.36
CA ARG A 126 0.77 -9.99 -0.15
C ARG A 126 -0.73 -9.93 -0.46
N TYR A 127 -1.16 -8.91 -1.20
CA TYR A 127 -2.57 -8.55 -1.43
C TYR A 127 -3.02 -8.82 -2.87
N GLY A 128 -2.06 -9.00 -3.79
CA GLY A 128 -2.29 -9.35 -5.18
C GLY A 128 -2.16 -10.85 -5.45
N SER A 129 -1.73 -11.16 -6.66
CA SER A 129 -1.44 -12.51 -7.12
C SER A 129 -0.19 -12.51 -7.99
N GLU A 130 0.80 -13.34 -7.65
CA GLU A 130 2.00 -13.50 -8.49
C GLU A 130 1.63 -14.11 -9.86
N LYS A 131 0.57 -14.94 -9.92
CA LYS A 131 0.02 -15.51 -11.16
C LYS A 131 -0.61 -14.45 -12.07
N TYR A 132 -1.33 -13.51 -11.49
CA TYR A 132 -1.94 -12.36 -12.17
C TYR A 132 -1.18 -11.09 -11.79
N ARG A 133 0.17 -11.13 -11.92
CA ARG A 133 1.05 -10.06 -11.46
C ARG A 133 0.70 -8.70 -12.05
N VAL A 134 0.53 -8.65 -13.37
CA VAL A 134 0.27 -7.40 -14.10
C VAL A 134 -1.09 -6.85 -13.73
N GLU A 135 -2.12 -7.68 -13.76
CA GLU A 135 -3.50 -7.29 -13.47
C GLU A 135 -3.66 -6.84 -12.03
N SER A 136 -3.12 -7.63 -11.08
CA SER A 136 -3.21 -7.28 -9.66
C SER A 136 -2.35 -6.07 -9.29
N GLY A 137 -1.18 -5.90 -9.91
CA GLY A 137 -0.35 -4.72 -9.73
C GLY A 137 -1.05 -3.43 -10.18
N LYS A 138 -1.69 -3.44 -11.35
CA LYS A 138 -2.49 -2.32 -11.85
C LYS A 138 -3.72 -2.03 -10.97
N MET A 139 -4.43 -3.07 -10.55
CA MET A 139 -5.59 -2.94 -9.66
C MET A 139 -5.18 -2.34 -8.31
N LEU A 140 -4.10 -2.81 -7.70
CA LEU A 140 -3.58 -2.29 -6.44
C LEU A 140 -3.15 -0.82 -6.57
N ALA A 141 -2.51 -0.44 -7.70
CA ALA A 141 -2.17 0.95 -7.99
C ALA A 141 -3.42 1.84 -8.05
N THR A 142 -4.45 1.43 -8.82
CA THR A 142 -5.70 2.18 -8.95
C THR A 142 -6.41 2.33 -7.61
N MET A 143 -6.45 1.25 -6.82
CA MET A 143 -7.11 1.22 -5.53
C MET A 143 -6.68 2.36 -4.61
N TYR A 144 -5.37 2.67 -4.51
CA TYR A 144 -4.89 3.68 -3.56
C TYR A 144 -4.57 5.04 -4.18
N ILE A 145 -4.14 5.09 -5.45
CA ILE A 145 -3.81 6.34 -6.13
C ILE A 145 -5.06 7.18 -6.44
N CYS A 146 -6.21 6.54 -6.66
CA CYS A 146 -7.48 7.25 -6.85
C CYS A 146 -8.11 7.75 -5.53
N GLN A 147 -7.42 7.70 -4.40
CA GLN A 147 -7.89 8.22 -3.11
C GLN A 147 -7.30 9.61 -2.81
N SER A 148 -7.96 10.37 -1.89
CA SER A 148 -7.46 11.67 -1.43
C SER A 148 -6.15 11.52 -0.64
N GLY A 149 -5.23 12.45 -0.85
CA GLY A 149 -3.92 12.46 -0.23
C GLY A 149 -2.78 12.33 -1.25
N THR A 150 -1.55 12.41 -0.79
CA THR A 150 -0.36 12.23 -1.63
C THR A 150 -0.04 10.74 -1.79
N PRO A 151 -0.02 10.19 -3.02
CA PRO A 151 0.42 8.83 -3.25
C PRO A 151 1.95 8.75 -3.20
N PHE A 152 2.47 7.83 -2.39
CA PHE A 152 3.88 7.48 -2.33
C PHE A 152 4.09 6.14 -3.03
N ILE A 153 4.98 6.10 -4.00
CA ILE A 153 5.31 4.94 -4.80
C ILE A 153 6.70 4.47 -4.39
N TYR A 154 6.79 3.27 -3.85
CA TYR A 154 8.06 2.69 -3.45
C TYR A 154 8.80 2.13 -4.67
N GLN A 155 10.13 2.32 -4.73
CA GLN A 155 10.97 1.84 -5.84
C GLN A 155 10.75 0.35 -6.14
N GLY A 156 10.52 0.02 -7.41
CA GLY A 156 10.22 -1.33 -7.89
C GLY A 156 8.74 -1.73 -7.82
N GLN A 157 7.91 -0.97 -7.09
CA GLN A 157 6.45 -1.17 -7.10
C GLN A 157 5.86 -0.92 -8.48
N GLU A 158 6.35 0.10 -9.18
CA GLU A 158 5.92 0.52 -10.51
C GLU A 158 6.24 -0.49 -11.62
N ILE A 159 7.19 -1.38 -11.40
CA ILE A 159 7.48 -2.49 -12.31
C ILE A 159 6.94 -3.83 -11.81
N GLY A 160 6.28 -3.82 -10.64
CA GLY A 160 5.67 -5.01 -10.04
C GLY A 160 6.70 -6.02 -9.54
N MET A 161 7.75 -5.58 -8.86
CA MET A 161 8.69 -6.47 -8.17
C MET A 161 7.96 -7.33 -7.15
N LEU A 162 8.43 -8.57 -6.97
CA LEU A 162 7.86 -9.58 -6.08
C LEU A 162 8.79 -9.87 -4.90
N ASN A 163 8.26 -10.57 -3.89
CA ASN A 163 9.07 -11.08 -2.79
C ASN A 163 10.17 -12.01 -3.31
N ILE A 164 11.35 -11.91 -2.68
CA ILE A 164 12.42 -12.89 -2.88
C ILE A 164 12.17 -14.11 -1.99
N LYS A 165 12.49 -15.32 -2.48
CA LYS A 165 12.41 -16.55 -1.69
C LYS A 165 13.82 -17.06 -1.43
N LEU A 166 14.32 -16.81 -0.22
CA LEU A 166 15.63 -17.30 0.20
C LEU A 166 15.49 -18.67 0.90
N PRO A 167 16.34 -19.66 0.55
CA PRO A 167 16.24 -21.01 1.07
C PRO A 167 16.63 -21.14 2.54
N GLU A 168 17.57 -20.30 3.02
CA GLU A 168 18.16 -20.41 4.35
C GLU A 168 18.05 -19.09 5.14
N ILE A 169 17.90 -19.22 6.46
CA ILE A 169 17.72 -18.05 7.34
C ILE A 169 18.95 -17.14 7.39
N ASP A 170 20.14 -17.70 7.25
CA ASP A 170 21.40 -16.94 7.30
C ASP A 170 21.60 -16.05 6.07
N MET A 171 20.83 -16.27 5.01
CA MET A 171 20.81 -15.42 3.82
C MET A 171 20.05 -14.11 4.04
N TYR A 172 19.19 -14.02 5.07
CA TYR A 172 18.50 -12.78 5.41
C TYR A 172 19.43 -11.81 6.17
N ALA A 173 19.44 -10.54 5.77
CA ALA A 173 20.13 -9.47 6.49
C ALA A 173 19.27 -8.87 7.61
N ASP A 174 17.94 -8.93 7.46
CA ASP A 174 16.99 -8.38 8.42
C ASP A 174 17.05 -9.08 9.78
N VAL A 175 17.50 -8.35 10.79
CA VAL A 175 17.64 -8.84 12.18
C VAL A 175 16.28 -9.30 12.73
N GLN A 176 15.20 -8.57 12.46
CA GLN A 176 13.86 -8.92 12.91
C GLN A 176 13.41 -10.28 12.34
N THR A 177 13.69 -10.55 11.09
CA THR A 177 13.40 -11.84 10.45
C THR A 177 14.17 -12.98 11.13
N ARG A 178 15.47 -12.79 11.39
CA ARG A 178 16.33 -13.78 12.07
C ARG A 178 15.86 -14.05 13.49
N ASP A 179 15.50 -13.02 14.25
CA ASP A 179 15.08 -13.17 15.63
C ASP A 179 13.67 -13.79 15.73
N THR A 180 12.75 -13.43 14.83
CA THR A 180 11.44 -14.09 14.71
C THR A 180 11.60 -15.56 14.36
N TYR A 181 12.50 -15.91 13.44
CA TYR A 181 12.83 -17.30 13.13
C TYR A 181 13.33 -18.05 14.38
N LYS A 182 14.33 -17.51 15.11
CA LYS A 182 14.87 -18.11 16.34
C LYS A 182 13.76 -18.32 17.37
N LEU A 183 12.88 -17.33 17.56
CA LEU A 183 11.76 -17.42 18.50
C LEU A 183 10.82 -18.58 18.13
N PHE A 184 10.37 -18.67 16.88
CA PHE A 184 9.48 -19.74 16.45
C PHE A 184 10.14 -21.12 16.51
N ARG A 185 11.46 -21.22 16.24
CA ARG A 185 12.22 -22.47 16.43
C ARG A 185 12.28 -22.87 17.91
N LYS A 186 12.44 -21.92 18.85
CA LYS A 186 12.35 -22.16 20.28
C LYS A 186 10.94 -22.62 20.71
N LEU A 187 9.90 -22.15 20.03
CA LEU A 187 8.51 -22.58 20.24
C LEU A 187 8.16 -23.86 19.48
N LEU A 188 9.17 -24.61 19.03
CA LEU A 188 9.06 -25.91 18.34
C LEU A 188 8.34 -25.90 17.00
N PHE A 189 8.18 -24.73 16.36
CA PHE A 189 7.65 -24.69 14.99
C PHE A 189 8.63 -25.39 14.03
N PRO A 190 8.15 -26.23 13.08
CA PRO A 190 9.01 -26.86 12.07
C PRO A 190 9.79 -25.84 11.24
N HIS A 191 11.03 -26.16 10.87
CA HIS A 191 11.90 -25.31 10.05
C HIS A 191 11.20 -24.80 8.78
N GLY A 192 10.57 -25.67 7.99
CA GLY A 192 9.91 -25.31 6.76
C GLY A 192 8.71 -24.35 6.97
N VAL A 193 8.00 -24.42 8.09
CA VAL A 193 6.94 -23.48 8.43
C VAL A 193 7.54 -22.11 8.77
N THR A 194 8.60 -22.10 9.57
CA THR A 194 9.27 -20.85 9.97
C THR A 194 9.92 -20.15 8.78
N MET A 195 10.52 -20.92 7.85
CA MET A 195 11.04 -20.36 6.59
C MET A 195 9.94 -19.78 5.68
N LYS A 196 8.76 -20.41 5.62
CA LYS A 196 7.60 -19.82 4.89
C LYS A 196 7.18 -18.48 5.48
N ILE A 197 7.20 -18.36 6.80
CA ILE A 197 6.92 -17.09 7.50
C ILE A 197 8.00 -16.06 7.16
N ALA A 198 9.28 -16.41 7.25
CA ALA A 198 10.39 -15.54 6.91
C ALA A 198 10.30 -15.03 5.46
N ASN A 199 10.12 -15.94 4.49
CA ASN A 199 9.97 -15.59 3.06
C ASN A 199 8.79 -14.64 2.79
N ARG A 200 7.68 -14.78 3.56
CA ARG A 200 6.50 -13.93 3.39
C ARG A 200 6.64 -12.56 4.05
N ALA A 201 7.23 -12.50 5.26
CA ALA A 201 7.14 -11.35 6.15
C ALA A 201 8.42 -10.50 6.21
N SER A 202 9.56 -11.02 5.71
CA SER A 202 10.83 -10.31 5.82
C SER A 202 10.82 -8.95 5.11
N ARG A 203 11.41 -7.95 5.77
CA ARG A 203 11.68 -6.63 5.19
C ARG A 203 12.66 -6.70 4.02
N ASP A 204 13.53 -7.70 3.97
CA ASP A 204 14.47 -7.91 2.87
C ASP A 204 13.79 -8.11 1.52
N ASN A 205 12.52 -8.50 1.49
CA ASN A 205 11.70 -8.56 0.28
C ASN A 205 11.64 -7.20 -0.45
N ALA A 206 11.58 -6.11 0.30
CA ALA A 206 11.56 -4.74 -0.25
C ALA A 206 12.95 -4.15 -0.45
N ARG A 207 14.01 -4.82 0.06
CA ARG A 207 15.39 -4.32 0.06
C ARG A 207 16.27 -4.98 -0.98
N THR A 208 15.71 -5.86 -1.81
CA THR A 208 16.41 -6.38 -2.99
C THR A 208 16.74 -5.24 -3.95
N PRO A 209 17.90 -5.30 -4.66
CA PRO A 209 18.24 -4.33 -5.69
C PRO A 209 17.11 -4.15 -6.72
N VAL A 210 16.88 -2.90 -7.15
CA VAL A 210 15.94 -2.61 -8.23
C VAL A 210 16.41 -3.30 -9.51
N GLN A 211 15.48 -3.95 -10.19
CA GLN A 211 15.73 -4.72 -11.41
C GLN A 211 15.64 -3.79 -12.62
N TRP A 212 16.80 -3.29 -13.09
CA TRP A 212 16.88 -2.34 -14.20
C TRP A 212 16.82 -3.02 -15.56
N SER A 213 17.48 -4.19 -15.71
CA SER A 213 17.55 -4.91 -16.98
C SER A 213 17.70 -6.43 -16.75
N ALA A 214 17.61 -7.21 -17.83
CA ALA A 214 17.92 -8.64 -17.80
C ALA A 214 19.42 -8.95 -17.79
N GLY A 215 20.30 -7.95 -17.74
CA GLY A 215 21.75 -8.09 -17.73
C GLY A 215 22.32 -8.52 -16.36
N LYS A 216 23.65 -8.66 -16.28
CA LYS A 216 24.35 -9.04 -15.05
C LYS A 216 23.90 -8.16 -13.87
N ASN A 217 23.67 -8.79 -12.73
CA ASN A 217 23.22 -8.12 -11.50
C ASN A 217 21.94 -7.28 -11.70
N ALA A 218 21.05 -7.71 -12.59
CA ALA A 218 19.83 -6.99 -12.95
C ALA A 218 20.10 -5.54 -13.44
N GLY A 219 21.28 -5.26 -13.97
CA GLY A 219 21.70 -3.91 -14.34
C GLY A 219 21.91 -2.95 -13.15
N PHE A 220 21.83 -3.44 -11.92
CA PHE A 220 21.94 -2.60 -10.72
C PHE A 220 23.37 -2.17 -10.40
N THR A 221 24.35 -3.06 -10.61
CA THR A 221 25.76 -2.78 -10.32
C THR A 221 26.69 -3.52 -11.27
N THR A 222 27.84 -2.91 -11.56
CA THR A 222 28.96 -3.52 -12.28
C THR A 222 29.87 -4.35 -11.37
N ALA A 223 29.72 -4.27 -10.04
CA ALA A 223 30.48 -5.06 -9.09
C ALA A 223 30.33 -6.56 -9.35
N GLU A 224 31.30 -7.36 -8.86
CA GLU A 224 31.23 -8.81 -8.96
C GLU A 224 30.02 -9.36 -8.22
N LYS A 225 29.75 -8.83 -7.02
CA LYS A 225 28.59 -9.18 -6.18
C LYS A 225 27.81 -7.93 -5.80
N PRO A 226 26.46 -7.95 -5.88
CA PRO A 226 25.64 -6.88 -5.36
C PRO A 226 25.65 -6.90 -3.82
N TRP A 227 25.18 -5.81 -3.19
CA TRP A 227 25.11 -5.68 -1.72
C TRP A 227 24.14 -6.69 -1.08
N PHE A 228 23.14 -7.12 -1.83
CA PHE A 228 22.13 -8.11 -1.41
C PHE A 228 21.72 -9.00 -2.58
N TYR A 229 21.01 -10.08 -2.31
CA TYR A 229 20.54 -11.02 -3.32
C TYR A 229 19.57 -10.36 -4.30
N ILE A 230 19.74 -10.64 -5.56
CA ILE A 230 18.84 -10.22 -6.63
C ILE A 230 17.77 -11.30 -6.80
N ASN A 231 16.51 -10.88 -6.93
CA ASN A 231 15.42 -11.82 -7.20
C ASN A 231 15.65 -12.44 -8.59
N PRO A 232 15.69 -13.78 -8.72
CA PRO A 232 15.97 -14.46 -9.99
C PRO A 232 15.04 -14.09 -11.15
N ASN A 233 13.84 -13.56 -10.84
CA ASN A 233 12.87 -13.13 -11.84
C ASN A 233 13.24 -11.81 -12.56
N TYR A 234 14.43 -11.26 -12.31
CA TYR A 234 14.88 -10.02 -12.97
C TYR A 234 15.01 -10.14 -14.48
N THR A 235 15.14 -11.36 -15.01
CA THR A 235 15.14 -11.60 -16.45
C THR A 235 13.83 -11.20 -17.12
N ASP A 236 12.71 -11.32 -16.39
CA ASP A 236 11.36 -11.07 -16.89
C ASP A 236 10.76 -9.78 -16.30
N ILE A 237 11.12 -9.46 -15.04
CA ILE A 237 10.61 -8.31 -14.32
C ILE A 237 11.74 -7.29 -14.18
N ASN A 238 11.79 -6.31 -15.07
CA ASN A 238 12.77 -5.24 -15.02
C ASN A 238 12.26 -3.97 -15.72
N VAL A 239 12.94 -2.86 -15.46
CA VAL A 239 12.57 -1.55 -16.01
C VAL A 239 12.65 -1.55 -17.53
N GLU A 240 13.72 -2.11 -18.12
CA GLU A 240 13.91 -2.11 -19.56
C GLU A 240 12.79 -2.85 -20.30
N ALA A 241 12.36 -4.00 -19.81
CA ALA A 241 11.23 -4.76 -20.35
C ALA A 241 9.91 -4.00 -20.15
N ALA A 242 9.71 -3.40 -18.96
CA ALA A 242 8.50 -2.64 -18.66
C ALA A 242 8.35 -1.37 -19.49
N GLU A 243 9.45 -0.71 -19.87
CA GLU A 243 9.43 0.46 -20.78
C GLU A 243 8.94 0.09 -22.18
N LYS A 244 9.34 -1.08 -22.68
CA LYS A 244 9.01 -1.55 -24.04
C LYS A 244 7.59 -2.09 -24.16
N ASP A 245 6.96 -2.48 -23.07
CA ASP A 245 5.60 -3.04 -23.05
C ASP A 245 4.58 -1.94 -22.71
N GLU A 246 3.78 -1.51 -23.69
CA GLU A 246 2.72 -0.52 -23.49
C GLU A 246 1.67 -0.94 -22.46
N ASN A 247 1.52 -2.25 -22.24
CA ASN A 247 0.59 -2.84 -21.28
C ASN A 247 1.26 -3.18 -19.93
N SER A 248 2.52 -2.76 -19.72
CA SER A 248 3.22 -2.96 -18.46
C SER A 248 2.55 -2.25 -17.28
N ILE A 249 2.91 -2.66 -16.05
CA ILE A 249 2.53 -1.96 -14.83
C ILE A 249 3.10 -0.54 -14.85
N LEU A 250 4.35 -0.34 -15.30
CA LEU A 250 5.01 0.96 -15.38
C LEU A 250 4.23 1.96 -16.26
N ASN A 251 3.87 1.54 -17.46
CA ASN A 251 3.10 2.39 -18.38
C ASN A 251 1.67 2.64 -17.87
N TYR A 252 1.10 1.70 -17.11
CA TYR A 252 -0.17 1.92 -16.42
C TYR A 252 -0.04 2.96 -15.30
N TYR A 253 1.04 2.94 -14.48
CA TYR A 253 1.31 3.97 -13.49
C TYR A 253 1.41 5.36 -14.13
N ARG A 254 2.09 5.48 -15.26
CA ARG A 254 2.18 6.75 -16.02
C ARG A 254 0.79 7.28 -16.42
N LYS A 255 -0.05 6.40 -16.98
CA LYS A 255 -1.44 6.75 -17.36
C LYS A 255 -2.27 7.15 -16.13
N LEU A 256 -2.16 6.40 -15.05
CA LEU A 256 -2.90 6.63 -13.80
C LEU A 256 -2.49 7.93 -13.10
N LEU A 257 -1.20 8.23 -13.04
CA LEU A 257 -0.69 9.47 -12.45
C LEU A 257 -1.06 10.69 -13.28
N LYS A 258 -1.00 10.58 -14.62
CA LYS A 258 -1.49 11.63 -15.52
C LYS A 258 -2.99 11.87 -15.30
N PHE A 259 -3.80 10.81 -15.30
CA PHE A 259 -5.23 10.90 -15.02
C PHE A 259 -5.49 11.59 -13.68
N ARG A 260 -4.79 11.18 -12.61
CA ARG A 260 -4.93 11.82 -11.29
C ARG A 260 -4.63 13.31 -11.33
N LYS A 261 -3.55 13.71 -12.01
CA LYS A 261 -3.14 15.13 -12.11
C LYS A 261 -4.17 15.99 -12.85
N GLU A 262 -4.85 15.41 -13.84
CA GLU A 262 -5.83 16.08 -14.69
C GLU A 262 -7.25 16.08 -14.10
N ASN A 263 -7.50 15.38 -12.98
CA ASN A 263 -8.84 15.20 -12.42
C ASN A 263 -8.89 15.48 -10.92
N GLU A 264 -9.35 16.66 -10.56
CA GLU A 264 -9.43 17.13 -9.16
C GLU A 264 -10.31 16.24 -8.27
N VAL A 265 -11.36 15.62 -8.81
CA VAL A 265 -12.18 14.66 -8.07
C VAL A 265 -11.35 13.48 -7.52
N CYS A 266 -10.27 13.11 -8.22
CA CYS A 266 -9.33 12.10 -7.75
C CYS A 266 -8.46 12.60 -6.59
N ILE A 267 -8.22 13.90 -6.50
CA ILE A 267 -7.34 14.53 -5.49
C ILE A 267 -8.14 14.99 -4.28
N TYR A 268 -9.18 15.78 -4.50
CA TYR A 268 -9.91 16.51 -3.46
C TYR A 268 -11.28 15.93 -3.13
N GLY A 269 -11.81 15.00 -3.93
CA GLY A 269 -13.15 14.43 -3.71
C GLY A 269 -13.33 13.81 -2.32
N ASP A 270 -14.55 13.73 -1.85
CA ASP A 270 -14.95 12.97 -0.67
C ASP A 270 -14.72 11.45 -0.85
N PHE A 271 -15.07 10.65 0.12
CA PHE A 271 -14.93 9.21 0.02
C PHE A 271 -16.18 8.50 0.55
N LYS A 272 -16.80 7.68 -0.29
CA LYS A 272 -17.89 6.82 0.15
C LYS A 272 -17.68 5.38 -0.29
N LEU A 273 -17.61 4.49 0.69
CA LEU A 273 -17.40 3.07 0.49
C LEU A 273 -18.71 2.36 0.12
N HIS A 274 -18.70 1.67 -1.02
CA HIS A 274 -19.70 0.70 -1.43
C HIS A 274 -19.26 -0.73 -1.12
N TYR A 275 -20.15 -1.71 -1.27
CA TYR A 275 -19.81 -3.14 -1.08
C TYR A 275 -19.10 -3.44 0.26
N LYS A 276 -19.50 -2.78 1.36
CA LYS A 276 -18.85 -2.86 2.68
C LYS A 276 -18.63 -4.30 3.16
N SER A 277 -19.59 -5.19 2.95
CA SER A 277 -19.57 -6.61 3.38
C SER A 277 -18.84 -7.55 2.41
N SER A 278 -18.61 -7.14 1.14
CA SER A 278 -17.97 -8.00 0.15
C SER A 278 -16.52 -8.35 0.58
N ARG A 279 -16.15 -9.61 0.38
CA ARG A 279 -14.78 -10.12 0.58
C ARG A 279 -13.97 -10.12 -0.73
N LYS A 280 -14.59 -9.71 -1.84
CA LYS A 280 -14.00 -9.82 -3.19
C LYS A 280 -13.93 -8.48 -3.93
N LEU A 281 -14.83 -7.54 -3.63
CA LEU A 281 -14.90 -6.23 -4.29
C LEU A 281 -14.56 -5.10 -3.32
N PHE A 282 -13.71 -4.18 -3.78
CA PHE A 282 -13.48 -2.89 -3.15
C PHE A 282 -13.94 -1.80 -4.11
N VAL A 283 -15.11 -1.25 -3.84
CA VAL A 283 -15.77 -0.23 -4.65
C VAL A 283 -15.98 1.01 -3.82
N TYR A 284 -15.60 2.15 -4.35
CA TYR A 284 -15.82 3.45 -3.71
C TYR A 284 -16.11 4.53 -4.72
N GLU A 285 -16.83 5.55 -4.27
CA GLU A 285 -17.08 6.76 -5.03
C GLU A 285 -16.34 7.96 -4.44
N ARG A 286 -16.11 8.95 -5.28
CA ARG A 286 -15.56 10.25 -4.96
C ARG A 286 -16.44 11.33 -5.60
N ASN A 287 -16.71 12.41 -4.87
CA ASN A 287 -17.47 13.55 -5.39
C ASN A 287 -16.71 14.85 -5.11
N TYR A 288 -16.62 15.71 -6.11
CA TYR A 288 -15.98 17.00 -6.01
C TYR A 288 -16.54 17.96 -7.07
N GLU A 289 -17.09 19.10 -6.64
CA GLU A 289 -17.58 20.19 -7.52
C GLU A 289 -18.49 19.69 -8.65
N GLY A 290 -19.46 18.84 -8.31
CA GLY A 290 -20.44 18.28 -9.26
C GLY A 290 -19.93 17.06 -10.04
N LYS A 291 -18.64 16.83 -10.12
CA LYS A 291 -18.07 15.62 -10.75
C LYS A 291 -18.10 14.44 -9.79
N ARG A 292 -18.39 13.27 -10.33
CA ARG A 292 -18.39 12.02 -9.58
C ARG A 292 -17.44 11.01 -10.21
N MET A 293 -16.76 10.23 -9.39
CA MET A 293 -15.89 9.15 -9.83
C MET A 293 -16.26 7.86 -9.10
N LEU A 294 -16.43 6.78 -9.83
CA LEU A 294 -16.63 5.43 -9.28
C LEU A 294 -15.42 4.56 -9.60
N VAL A 295 -14.81 4.00 -8.56
CA VAL A 295 -13.65 3.10 -8.68
C VAL A 295 -14.06 1.70 -8.24
N ILE A 296 -13.88 0.73 -9.13
CA ILE A 296 -14.25 -0.67 -8.96
C ILE A 296 -12.98 -1.50 -8.97
N ASN A 297 -12.72 -2.29 -7.91
CA ASN A 297 -11.56 -3.17 -7.83
C ASN A 297 -12.00 -4.58 -7.41
N SER A 298 -11.63 -5.58 -8.20
CA SER A 298 -11.82 -7.00 -7.86
C SER A 298 -10.54 -7.55 -7.21
N PHE A 299 -10.67 -8.14 -6.02
CA PHE A 299 -9.61 -8.83 -5.29
C PHE A 299 -9.78 -10.34 -5.38
N CYS A 300 -10.06 -10.84 -6.58
CA CYS A 300 -10.37 -12.25 -6.78
C CYS A 300 -9.80 -12.77 -8.10
N GLU A 301 -9.27 -13.98 -8.08
CA GLU A 301 -8.82 -14.69 -9.29
C GLU A 301 -10.00 -15.24 -10.10
N GLN A 302 -11.13 -15.45 -9.46
CA GLN A 302 -12.34 -15.91 -10.12
C GLN A 302 -13.24 -14.73 -10.49
N PRO A 303 -14.02 -14.82 -11.56
CA PRO A 303 -15.02 -13.83 -11.91
C PRO A 303 -15.96 -13.53 -10.75
N VAL A 304 -16.28 -12.26 -10.54
CA VAL A 304 -17.16 -11.80 -9.47
C VAL A 304 -18.26 -10.94 -10.07
N TYR A 305 -19.51 -11.24 -9.72
CA TYR A 305 -20.61 -10.40 -10.14
C TYR A 305 -20.56 -9.03 -9.48
N PHE A 306 -20.57 -8.01 -10.32
CA PHE A 306 -20.70 -6.61 -9.93
C PHE A 306 -22.02 -6.06 -10.44
N SER A 307 -22.66 -5.20 -9.66
CA SER A 307 -23.81 -4.38 -10.07
C SER A 307 -23.60 -2.96 -9.59
N ALA A 308 -23.84 -1.97 -10.43
CA ALA A 308 -23.65 -0.57 -10.10
C ALA A 308 -24.36 -0.20 -8.78
N PRO A 309 -23.71 0.52 -7.86
CA PRO A 309 -24.37 1.00 -6.64
C PRO A 309 -25.54 1.91 -6.98
N GLN A 310 -26.53 1.99 -6.07
CA GLN A 310 -27.65 2.90 -6.23
C GLN A 310 -27.19 4.32 -6.53
N GLY A 311 -27.77 4.94 -7.54
CA GLY A 311 -27.43 6.29 -8.00
C GLY A 311 -26.31 6.34 -9.05
N PHE A 312 -25.83 5.18 -9.53
CA PHE A 312 -24.94 5.08 -10.66
C PHE A 312 -25.60 4.37 -11.84
N ASP A 313 -25.47 4.97 -13.01
CA ASP A 313 -25.82 4.38 -14.30
C ASP A 313 -24.55 4.44 -15.18
N LEU A 314 -23.88 3.29 -15.34
CA LEU A 314 -22.61 3.23 -16.05
C LEU A 314 -22.73 3.61 -17.53
N SER A 315 -23.93 3.52 -18.13
CA SER A 315 -24.16 3.97 -19.50
C SER A 315 -23.99 5.50 -19.66
N LYS A 316 -24.13 6.25 -18.57
CA LYS A 316 -23.95 7.70 -18.48
C LYS A 316 -22.54 8.09 -18.01
N GLY A 317 -21.75 7.12 -17.57
CA GLY A 317 -20.38 7.33 -17.13
C GLY A 317 -19.36 7.10 -18.24
N LYS A 318 -18.28 7.86 -18.21
CA LYS A 318 -17.14 7.64 -19.10
C LYS A 318 -16.16 6.69 -18.42
N LEU A 319 -15.93 5.49 -18.96
CA LEU A 319 -14.81 4.63 -18.55
C LEU A 319 -13.49 5.31 -18.94
N VAL A 320 -12.68 5.68 -17.95
CA VAL A 320 -11.43 6.44 -18.16
C VAL A 320 -10.18 5.62 -17.91
N LEU A 321 -10.26 4.60 -17.07
CA LEU A 321 -9.15 3.68 -16.80
C LEU A 321 -9.69 2.26 -16.59
N SER A 322 -9.00 1.29 -17.16
CA SER A 322 -9.15 -0.14 -16.88
C SER A 322 -7.81 -0.84 -17.07
N ASN A 323 -7.61 -1.95 -16.37
CA ASN A 323 -6.44 -2.83 -16.57
C ASN A 323 -6.69 -3.95 -17.59
N TYR A 324 -7.87 -3.98 -18.20
CA TYR A 324 -8.27 -4.87 -19.29
C TYR A 324 -8.92 -4.09 -20.41
N ASP A 325 -8.94 -4.65 -21.61
CA ASP A 325 -9.81 -4.18 -22.67
C ASP A 325 -11.26 -4.50 -22.32
N VAL A 326 -12.10 -3.47 -22.30
CA VAL A 326 -13.49 -3.53 -21.87
C VAL A 326 -14.41 -3.19 -23.02
N THR A 327 -15.28 -4.13 -23.38
CA THR A 327 -16.30 -3.96 -24.43
C THR A 327 -17.69 -3.73 -23.86
N ASP A 328 -17.92 -4.06 -22.59
CA ASP A 328 -19.19 -3.96 -21.85
C ASP A 328 -19.21 -2.78 -20.86
N ASN A 329 -18.57 -1.68 -21.22
CA ASN A 329 -18.34 -0.53 -20.36
C ASN A 329 -19.60 0.26 -19.97
N SER A 330 -20.70 0.07 -20.68
CA SER A 330 -22.00 0.70 -20.41
C SER A 330 -22.95 -0.16 -19.57
N LEU A 331 -22.62 -1.42 -19.30
CA LEU A 331 -23.48 -2.31 -18.54
C LEU A 331 -23.44 -2.03 -17.04
N ASN A 332 -24.57 -1.79 -16.44
CA ASN A 332 -24.72 -1.60 -14.98
C ASN A 332 -24.41 -2.84 -14.15
N SER A 333 -24.32 -4.01 -14.78
CA SER A 333 -23.89 -5.25 -14.14
C SER A 333 -23.08 -6.11 -15.08
N PHE A 334 -22.01 -6.72 -14.56
CA PHE A 334 -21.09 -7.58 -15.31
C PHE A 334 -20.34 -8.54 -14.39
N MET A 335 -19.71 -9.54 -15.00
CA MET A 335 -18.75 -10.39 -14.30
C MET A 335 -17.35 -9.79 -14.44
N THR A 336 -16.67 -9.51 -13.32
CA THR A 336 -15.29 -9.02 -13.36
C THR A 336 -14.34 -10.10 -13.84
N LYS A 337 -13.28 -9.69 -14.54
CA LYS A 337 -12.11 -10.53 -14.80
C LYS A 337 -11.22 -10.65 -13.54
N PRO A 338 -10.23 -11.57 -13.50
CA PRO A 338 -9.29 -11.67 -12.38
C PRO A 338 -8.59 -10.33 -12.08
N TYR A 339 -8.68 -9.86 -10.84
CA TYR A 339 -8.06 -8.59 -10.41
C TYR A 339 -8.41 -7.39 -11.32
N GLU A 340 -9.61 -7.36 -11.87
CA GLU A 340 -10.06 -6.26 -12.72
C GLU A 340 -10.25 -4.98 -11.93
N THR A 341 -9.84 -3.86 -12.52
CA THR A 341 -10.17 -2.51 -12.04
C THR A 341 -10.77 -1.67 -13.16
N ARG A 342 -11.80 -0.88 -12.82
CA ARG A 342 -12.43 0.11 -13.70
C ARG A 342 -12.62 1.43 -12.96
N VAL A 343 -12.37 2.53 -13.64
CA VAL A 343 -12.63 3.89 -13.14
C VAL A 343 -13.57 4.59 -14.09
N TYR A 344 -14.71 5.03 -13.59
CA TYR A 344 -15.70 5.80 -14.32
C TYR A 344 -15.76 7.24 -13.81
N LEU A 345 -15.87 8.20 -14.71
CA LEU A 345 -16.21 9.60 -14.42
C LEU A 345 -17.64 9.88 -14.86
N PHE A 346 -18.31 10.71 -14.08
CA PHE A 346 -19.66 11.23 -14.31
C PHE A 346 -19.61 12.75 -14.09
N ASP A 347 -20.26 13.49 -15.00
CA ASP A 347 -20.49 14.93 -14.90
C ASP A 347 -21.72 15.23 -14.05
#